data_9496d0f5345ee1062c9ad13d3e4fd6b1
#
_entry.id   9496d0f5345ee1062c9ad13d3e4fd6b1
#
_cell.length_a   1.000
_cell.length_b   1.000
_cell.length_c   1.000
_cell.angle_alpha   90.00
_cell.angle_beta   90.00
_cell.angle_gamma   90.00
#
_symmetry.space_group_name_H-M   'P 1'
#
loop_
_entity.id
_entity.type
_entity.pdbx_description
1 polymer ?
#
loop_
_entity_poly.entity_id
_entity_poly.type
_entity_poly.pdbx_seq_one_letter_code
_entity_poly.pdbx_strand_id
1 'polypeptide(L)'
;MFDQIESIVSHDYAGCDGNAALLPDVRPRVSKLGSRATHRRDSEFLRLVRYYLACTGDPNLRIIKLGSNPRHDWNVGFSARAAQDCLFVDEVWDDDRLCKGDRILAIDGQPISAYRNDERRRALFGVTPEREDWGFFLHYAKTLEIERAATGSRLDIKPNHNALDARALAEMEPVLYCEPKDDETVYMRIDSLEDADAVAGVVFENEGLLRRADKLVLDLRHCKGGSFEGVEPLLPFLIDTPQSFGDFMGDMGLHCLYSKGNCDRMVASVEEQSRLEGWSEEEERAEVDRIEELAETGFVWEPALLPDEWLVPVEPDEGPRRVVVLCDDGCAGEAETLLQALQRQEKATIVGRSSRGASDFQQLFTVNFDDDMLFIYPMAQTPQAHAGHGINGRGVDADVYVPWTEAELEEDVILREALEL
;
A
#
# COMPACT_ATOMS: atom_id res chain seq x y z
N MET A 1 26.37 0.10 -5.70
CA MET A 1 24.98 0.14 -5.18
C MET A 1 24.09 1.02 -6.04
N PHE A 2 24.18 2.38 -6.06
CA PHE A 2 23.23 3.21 -6.82
C PHE A 2 23.17 2.87 -8.32
N ASP A 3 24.29 2.61 -8.96
CA ASP A 3 24.33 2.20 -10.38
C ASP A 3 23.60 0.87 -10.63
N GLN A 4 23.61 -0.05 -9.66
CA GLN A 4 22.86 -1.29 -9.74
C GLN A 4 21.36 -1.07 -9.54
N ILE A 5 20.96 -0.21 -8.58
CA ILE A 5 19.56 0.17 -8.38
C ILE A 5 19.02 0.83 -9.66
N GLU A 6 19.75 1.78 -10.23
CA GLU A 6 19.37 2.47 -11.47
C GLU A 6 19.24 1.48 -12.64
N SER A 7 20.17 0.51 -12.75
CA SER A 7 20.09 -0.55 -13.76
C SER A 7 18.85 -1.41 -13.59
N ILE A 8 18.55 -1.85 -12.36
CA ILE A 8 17.36 -2.65 -12.07
C ILE A 8 16.08 -1.86 -12.39
N VAL A 9 15.99 -0.60 -11.94
CA VAL A 9 14.84 0.26 -12.20
C VAL A 9 14.62 0.51 -13.70
N SER A 10 15.70 0.53 -14.48
CA SER A 10 15.62 0.80 -15.91
C SER A 10 15.37 -0.43 -16.78
N HIS A 11 15.67 -1.65 -16.30
CA HIS A 11 15.65 -2.85 -17.15
C HIS A 11 14.89 -4.03 -16.55
N ASP A 12 14.86 -4.18 -15.21
CA ASP A 12 14.34 -5.37 -14.53
C ASP A 12 13.01 -5.09 -13.80
N TYR A 13 12.74 -3.82 -13.46
CA TYR A 13 11.52 -3.40 -12.81
C TYR A 13 10.33 -3.38 -13.78
N ALA A 14 9.20 -3.99 -13.41
CA ALA A 14 8.02 -4.12 -14.26
C ALA A 14 7.41 -2.77 -14.72
N GLY A 15 7.63 -1.68 -14.00
CA GLY A 15 7.19 -0.33 -14.35
C GLY A 15 8.24 0.50 -15.13
N CYS A 16 9.29 -0.12 -15.69
CA CYS A 16 10.41 0.60 -16.33
C CYS A 16 9.99 1.43 -17.56
N ASP A 17 9.06 0.94 -18.38
CA ASP A 17 8.68 1.57 -19.64
C ASP A 17 7.93 2.91 -19.48
N GLY A 18 7.24 3.11 -18.36
CA GLY A 18 6.43 4.31 -18.12
C GLY A 18 7.13 5.45 -17.39
N ASN A 19 8.23 5.19 -16.69
CA ASN A 19 8.75 6.09 -15.64
C ASN A 19 10.12 6.69 -15.89
N ALA A 20 10.87 6.23 -16.89
CA ALA A 20 12.25 6.66 -17.13
C ALA A 20 12.41 8.20 -17.30
N ALA A 21 11.41 8.88 -17.88
CA ALA A 21 11.41 10.32 -18.08
C ALA A 21 11.09 11.14 -16.82
N LEU A 22 10.55 10.51 -15.78
CA LEU A 22 10.13 11.16 -14.53
C LEU A 22 11.19 11.06 -13.43
N LEU A 23 12.19 10.20 -13.60
CA LEU A 23 13.20 9.95 -12.58
C LEU A 23 14.17 11.12 -12.44
N PRO A 24 14.40 11.62 -11.22
CA PRO A 24 15.31 12.74 -10.99
C PRO A 24 16.77 12.29 -11.12
N ASP A 25 17.63 13.11 -11.70
CA ASP A 25 19.07 12.87 -11.68
C ASP A 25 19.66 13.15 -10.28
N VAL A 26 19.70 12.10 -9.45
CA VAL A 26 20.32 12.15 -8.13
C VAL A 26 21.79 11.74 -8.11
N ARG A 27 22.31 11.18 -9.22
CA ARG A 27 23.69 10.68 -9.35
C ARG A 27 24.77 11.69 -8.92
N PRO A 28 24.72 12.99 -9.29
CA PRO A 28 25.73 13.96 -8.84
C PRO A 28 25.74 14.17 -7.33
N ARG A 29 24.59 13.99 -6.66
CA ARG A 29 24.48 14.11 -5.21
C ARG A 29 24.97 12.85 -4.51
N VAL A 30 24.60 11.68 -5.02
CA VAL A 30 25.09 10.39 -4.52
C VAL A 30 26.60 10.30 -4.63
N SER A 31 27.18 10.72 -5.78
CA SER A 31 28.65 10.71 -5.99
C SER A 31 29.40 11.60 -5.00
N LYS A 32 28.80 12.71 -4.54
CA LYS A 32 29.40 13.60 -3.53
C LYS A 32 29.47 13.01 -2.13
N LEU A 33 28.67 11.97 -1.83
CA LEU A 33 28.69 11.30 -0.52
C LEU A 33 30.03 10.57 -0.29
N GLY A 34 30.76 10.24 -1.36
CA GLY A 34 32.10 9.67 -1.30
C GLY A 34 32.16 8.29 -0.63
N SER A 35 33.35 7.76 -0.46
CA SER A 35 33.62 6.41 0.07
C SER A 35 33.77 6.32 1.60
N ARG A 36 33.45 7.37 2.34
CA ARG A 36 33.60 7.38 3.83
C ARG A 36 32.36 6.81 4.52
N ALA A 37 32.50 5.69 5.17
CA ALA A 37 31.45 5.06 5.98
C ALA A 37 31.16 5.90 7.25
N THR A 38 29.94 6.45 7.36
CA THR A 38 29.39 7.01 8.59
C THR A 38 27.87 6.87 8.57
N HIS A 39 27.23 6.67 9.70
CA HIS A 39 25.75 6.60 9.81
C HIS A 39 25.03 7.78 9.12
N ARG A 40 25.61 8.98 9.19
CA ARG A 40 25.05 10.17 8.53
C ARG A 40 25.04 10.05 7.01
N ARG A 41 26.05 9.40 6.42
CA ARG A 41 26.13 9.17 4.97
C ARG A 41 25.09 8.18 4.51
N ASP A 42 24.88 7.11 5.27
CA ASP A 42 23.88 6.08 4.95
C ASP A 42 22.48 6.67 4.94
N SER A 43 22.14 7.48 5.93
CA SER A 43 20.86 8.20 6.02
C SER A 43 20.65 9.15 4.83
N GLU A 44 21.70 9.89 4.41
CA GLU A 44 21.60 10.78 3.25
C GLU A 44 21.51 10.01 1.93
N PHE A 45 22.21 8.88 1.81
CA PHE A 45 22.10 7.97 0.68
C PHE A 45 20.68 7.40 0.56
N LEU A 46 20.16 6.82 1.63
CA LEU A 46 18.78 6.30 1.69
C LEU A 46 17.75 7.37 1.31
N ARG A 47 17.90 8.60 1.84
CA ARG A 47 17.03 9.72 1.50
C ARG A 47 17.04 10.04 0.00
N LEU A 48 18.22 10.02 -0.65
CA LEU A 48 18.33 10.29 -2.07
C LEU A 48 17.76 9.16 -2.92
N VAL A 49 18.01 7.91 -2.54
CA VAL A 49 17.45 6.74 -3.24
C VAL A 49 15.93 6.68 -3.08
N ARG A 50 15.42 6.85 -1.87
CA ARG A 50 13.96 6.88 -1.62
C ARG A 50 13.27 8.00 -2.41
N TYR A 51 13.89 9.18 -2.50
CA TYR A 51 13.39 10.24 -3.39
C TYR A 51 13.36 9.80 -4.85
N TYR A 52 14.42 9.15 -5.33
CA TYR A 52 14.50 8.64 -6.69
C TYR A 52 13.39 7.61 -6.97
N LEU A 53 13.20 6.65 -6.07
CA LEU A 53 12.20 5.60 -6.19
C LEU A 53 10.76 6.14 -6.08
N ALA A 54 10.50 7.07 -5.17
CA ALA A 54 9.17 7.67 -4.98
C ALA A 54 8.64 8.35 -6.25
N CYS A 55 9.53 8.82 -7.16
CA CYS A 55 9.13 9.41 -8.42
C CYS A 55 8.48 8.42 -9.40
N THR A 56 8.57 7.11 -9.15
CA THR A 56 7.84 6.09 -9.93
C THR A 56 6.36 6.00 -9.55
N GLY A 57 6.01 6.48 -8.36
CA GLY A 57 4.67 6.32 -7.77
C GLY A 57 4.38 4.90 -7.26
N ASP A 58 5.30 3.96 -7.40
CA ASP A 58 5.11 2.57 -6.96
C ASP A 58 5.57 2.37 -5.52
N PRO A 59 4.65 2.09 -4.57
CA PRO A 59 5.00 1.86 -3.17
C PRO A 59 5.74 0.53 -2.93
N ASN A 60 5.72 -0.40 -3.88
CA ASN A 60 6.43 -1.68 -3.81
C ASN A 60 7.91 -1.55 -4.17
N LEU A 61 8.29 -0.46 -4.84
CA LEU A 61 9.68 -0.19 -5.19
C LEU A 61 10.39 0.54 -4.03
N ARG A 62 11.16 -0.19 -3.23
CA ARG A 62 11.69 0.35 -1.97
C ARG A 62 13.08 -0.14 -1.60
N ILE A 63 13.79 0.68 -0.81
CA ILE A 63 15.07 0.33 -0.18
C ILE A 63 14.93 0.34 1.34
N ILE A 64 15.39 -0.73 1.98
CA ILE A 64 15.32 -0.95 3.43
C ILE A 64 16.74 -1.14 3.95
N LYS A 65 17.07 -0.53 5.08
CA LYS A 65 18.31 -0.81 5.82
C LYS A 65 18.00 -1.80 6.93
N LEU A 66 18.61 -3.00 6.87
CA LEU A 66 18.52 -4.01 7.93
C LEU A 66 19.19 -3.51 9.21
N GLY A 67 18.65 -3.90 10.36
CA GLY A 67 19.18 -3.48 11.66
C GLY A 67 19.00 -1.98 11.95
N SER A 68 18.42 -1.17 11.04
CA SER A 68 17.88 0.12 11.44
C SER A 68 16.75 -0.13 12.43
N ASN A 69 16.84 0.52 13.57
CA ASN A 69 15.74 0.51 14.52
C ASN A 69 14.50 1.07 13.78
N PRO A 70 13.32 0.39 13.76
CA PRO A 70 12.09 0.95 13.22
C PRO A 70 11.76 2.35 13.73
N ARG A 71 12.41 2.74 14.86
CA ARG A 71 12.36 4.10 15.42
C ARG A 71 12.86 5.20 14.48
N HIS A 72 13.48 4.88 13.34
CA HIS A 72 14.14 5.89 12.49
C HIS A 72 13.51 6.08 11.10
N ASP A 73 12.52 5.28 10.75
CA ASP A 73 11.85 5.48 9.47
C ASP A 73 10.68 6.48 9.63
N TRP A 74 11.00 7.76 9.40
CA TRP A 74 10.05 8.89 9.31
C TRP A 74 9.21 9.19 10.56
N ASN A 75 9.47 8.50 11.68
CA ASN A 75 8.71 8.67 12.91
C ASN A 75 9.17 9.91 13.68
N VAL A 76 8.21 10.73 14.05
CA VAL A 76 8.40 11.95 14.86
C VAL A 76 7.48 11.98 16.09
N GLY A 77 6.79 10.86 16.38
CA GLY A 77 5.90 10.71 17.52
C GLY A 77 4.46 11.16 17.28
N PHE A 78 4.15 11.58 16.05
CA PHE A 78 2.81 11.98 15.63
C PHE A 78 2.64 11.82 14.11
N SER A 79 1.38 11.83 13.64
CA SER A 79 1.04 11.99 12.24
C SER A 79 0.41 13.35 11.99
N ALA A 80 0.43 13.77 10.73
CA ALA A 80 -0.21 14.99 10.32
C ALA A 80 -0.80 14.85 8.91
N ARG A 81 -2.00 15.40 8.71
CA ARG A 81 -2.70 15.42 7.43
C ARG A 81 -2.82 16.84 6.90
N ALA A 82 -2.67 16.97 5.59
CA ALA A 82 -2.77 18.26 4.95
C ALA A 82 -4.24 18.63 4.70
N ALA A 83 -4.63 19.81 5.15
CA ALA A 83 -5.88 20.44 4.75
C ALA A 83 -5.68 21.94 4.67
N GLN A 84 -6.31 22.58 3.69
CA GLN A 84 -6.15 24.00 3.44
C GLN A 84 -4.66 24.37 3.24
N ASP A 85 -4.14 25.32 4.00
CA ASP A 85 -2.76 25.82 3.91
C ASP A 85 -1.86 25.36 5.05
N CYS A 86 -2.27 24.35 5.83
CA CYS A 86 -1.52 23.82 6.96
C CYS A 86 -1.60 22.29 7.02
N LEU A 87 -0.87 21.71 7.98
CA LEU A 87 -1.07 20.31 8.37
C LEU A 87 -1.78 20.30 9.73
N PHE A 88 -2.76 19.42 9.87
CA PHE A 88 -3.38 19.12 11.17
C PHE A 88 -2.69 17.91 11.78
N VAL A 89 -2.32 18.03 13.04
CA VAL A 89 -1.86 16.87 13.83
C VAL A 89 -3.05 15.94 14.01
N ASP A 90 -2.95 14.77 13.42
CA ASP A 90 -4.03 13.78 13.32
C ASP A 90 -4.01 12.83 14.52
N GLU A 91 -2.83 12.27 14.81
CA GLU A 91 -2.59 11.41 15.96
C GLU A 91 -1.27 11.76 16.63
N VAL A 92 -1.20 11.57 17.95
CA VAL A 92 -0.01 11.73 18.75
C VAL A 92 0.21 10.48 19.58
N TRP A 93 1.40 9.87 19.48
CA TRP A 93 1.73 8.64 20.23
C TRP A 93 3.00 8.77 21.07
N ASP A 94 3.93 9.65 20.72
CA ASP A 94 5.17 9.85 21.50
C ASP A 94 5.73 11.28 21.35
N ASP A 95 4.87 12.29 21.46
CA ASP A 95 5.28 13.70 21.60
C ASP A 95 4.25 14.49 22.42
N ASP A 96 4.45 14.52 23.74
CA ASP A 96 3.56 15.19 24.71
C ASP A 96 3.48 16.72 24.53
N ARG A 97 4.30 17.28 23.66
CA ARG A 97 4.28 18.70 23.31
C ARG A 97 3.19 19.03 22.29
N LEU A 98 2.58 18.04 21.67
CA LEU A 98 1.54 18.19 20.65
C LEU A 98 0.21 17.59 21.12
N CYS A 99 -0.85 18.09 20.54
CA CYS A 99 -2.20 17.55 20.71
C CYS A 99 -2.85 17.34 19.35
N LYS A 100 -3.74 16.38 19.26
CA LYS A 100 -4.61 16.19 18.11
C LYS A 100 -5.33 17.50 17.80
N GLY A 101 -5.36 17.92 16.54
CA GLY A 101 -5.93 19.17 16.08
C GLY A 101 -4.96 20.37 16.08
N ASP A 102 -3.78 20.28 16.69
CA ASP A 102 -2.75 21.32 16.53
C ASP A 102 -2.39 21.47 15.05
N ARG A 103 -2.06 22.68 14.62
CA ARG A 103 -1.77 22.98 13.22
C ARG A 103 -0.29 23.25 13.01
N ILE A 104 0.34 22.62 12.03
CA ILE A 104 1.69 22.93 11.59
C ILE A 104 1.58 23.91 10.43
N LEU A 105 2.03 25.14 10.64
CA LEU A 105 1.93 26.23 9.69
C LEU A 105 3.13 26.32 8.76
N ALA A 106 4.32 25.97 9.27
CA ALA A 106 5.58 26.05 8.53
C ALA A 106 6.56 24.96 8.98
N ILE A 107 7.40 24.54 8.04
CA ILE A 107 8.55 23.64 8.26
C ILE A 107 9.81 24.41 7.89
N ASP A 108 10.80 24.48 8.82
CA ASP A 108 12.06 25.20 8.62
C ASP A 108 11.85 26.67 8.14
N GLY A 109 10.81 27.32 8.66
CA GLY A 109 10.43 28.70 8.29
C GLY A 109 9.77 28.86 6.93
N GLN A 110 9.48 27.77 6.22
CA GLN A 110 8.73 27.79 4.96
C GLN A 110 7.27 27.36 5.19
N PRO A 111 6.27 28.14 4.76
CA PRO A 111 4.87 27.75 4.91
C PRO A 111 4.57 26.44 4.15
N ILE A 112 3.59 25.69 4.63
CA ILE A 112 3.17 24.41 4.03
C ILE A 112 2.84 24.55 2.54
N SER A 113 2.16 25.63 2.15
CA SER A 113 1.87 25.91 0.74
C SER A 113 3.11 26.03 -0.15
N ALA A 114 4.24 26.50 0.40
CA ALA A 114 5.50 26.57 -0.36
C ALA A 114 6.11 25.19 -0.62
N TYR A 115 5.89 24.22 0.28
CA TYR A 115 6.29 22.83 0.06
C TYR A 115 5.44 22.18 -1.05
N ARG A 116 4.14 22.37 -1.02
CA ARG A 116 3.20 21.82 -2.02
C ARG A 116 3.45 22.37 -3.43
N ASN A 117 3.85 23.63 -3.54
CA ASN A 117 4.11 24.28 -4.82
C ASN A 117 5.53 24.03 -5.39
N ASP A 118 6.42 23.36 -4.68
CA ASP A 118 7.74 22.96 -5.21
C ASP A 118 7.61 21.69 -6.04
N GLU A 119 7.71 21.81 -7.36
CA GLU A 119 7.62 20.68 -8.30
C GLU A 119 8.58 19.53 -7.98
N ARG A 120 9.77 19.85 -7.42
CA ARG A 120 10.77 18.83 -7.03
C ARG A 120 10.33 18.01 -5.82
N ARG A 121 9.36 18.50 -5.05
CA ARG A 121 8.81 17.82 -3.87
C ARG A 121 7.50 17.10 -4.19
N ARG A 122 6.84 17.48 -5.29
CA ARG A 122 5.53 16.96 -5.67
C ARG A 122 5.50 15.42 -5.76
N ALA A 123 6.58 14.82 -6.27
CA ALA A 123 6.72 13.36 -6.36
C ALA A 123 6.71 12.63 -4.99
N LEU A 124 6.97 13.35 -3.89
CA LEU A 124 6.98 12.80 -2.52
C LEU A 124 5.63 12.93 -1.82
N PHE A 125 4.69 13.70 -2.38
CA PHE A 125 3.40 13.95 -1.76
C PHE A 125 2.27 13.01 -2.24
N GLY A 126 2.48 12.26 -3.32
CA GLY A 126 1.39 11.56 -3.99
C GLY A 126 0.55 12.48 -4.88
N VAL A 127 -0.51 11.92 -5.48
CA VAL A 127 -1.29 12.60 -6.53
C VAL A 127 -2.47 13.41 -6.01
N THR A 128 -2.94 13.16 -4.80
CA THR A 128 -4.07 13.86 -4.17
C THR A 128 -3.69 14.42 -2.80
N PRO A 129 -4.34 15.51 -2.33
CA PRO A 129 -4.06 16.08 -1.01
C PRO A 129 -4.21 15.09 0.14
N GLU A 130 -5.17 14.18 0.07
CA GLU A 130 -5.45 13.19 1.11
C GLU A 130 -4.37 12.11 1.21
N ARG A 131 -3.55 11.98 0.15
CA ARG A 131 -2.46 10.99 0.05
C ARG A 131 -1.09 11.60 0.22
N GLU A 132 -1.02 12.89 0.60
CA GLU A 132 0.24 13.54 0.87
C GLU A 132 0.93 12.92 2.07
N ASP A 133 2.06 12.23 1.85
CA ASP A 133 2.93 11.74 2.91
C ASP A 133 3.86 12.84 3.39
N TRP A 134 3.57 13.40 4.55
CA TRP A 134 4.38 14.43 5.20
C TRP A 134 5.44 13.88 6.12
N GLY A 135 5.44 12.57 6.43
CA GLY A 135 6.38 11.94 7.34
C GLY A 135 7.83 12.24 7.00
N PHE A 136 8.19 12.16 5.71
CA PHE A 136 9.52 12.51 5.23
C PHE A 136 9.95 13.94 5.59
N PHE A 137 9.08 14.93 5.35
CA PHE A 137 9.43 16.33 5.59
C PHE A 137 9.46 16.66 7.07
N LEU A 138 8.53 16.10 7.84
CA LEU A 138 8.49 16.23 9.30
C LEU A 138 9.72 15.60 9.95
N HIS A 139 10.13 14.42 9.50
CA HIS A 139 11.30 13.73 10.03
C HIS A 139 12.61 14.50 9.79
N TYR A 140 12.78 15.13 8.62
CA TYR A 140 13.99 15.88 8.31
C TYR A 140 13.93 17.37 8.65
N ALA A 141 12.82 17.84 9.22
CA ALA A 141 12.68 19.22 9.67
C ALA A 141 13.63 19.54 10.83
N LYS A 142 14.12 20.77 10.87
CA LYS A 142 14.87 21.30 12.03
C LYS A 142 13.93 21.97 13.02
N THR A 143 12.87 22.62 12.49
CA THR A 143 11.87 23.34 13.28
C THR A 143 10.49 23.24 12.61
N LEU A 144 9.46 23.16 13.44
CA LEU A 144 8.06 23.21 13.04
C LEU A 144 7.41 24.39 13.75
N GLU A 145 6.74 25.28 12.98
CA GLU A 145 5.90 26.34 13.57
C GLU A 145 4.51 25.75 13.82
N ILE A 146 4.13 25.67 15.08
CA ILE A 146 2.87 25.07 15.54
C ILE A 146 1.90 26.16 16.02
N GLU A 147 0.65 26.05 15.64
CA GLU A 147 -0.46 26.80 16.23
C GLU A 147 -1.34 25.83 17.03
N ARG A 148 -1.52 26.10 18.31
CA ARG A 148 -2.32 25.30 19.22
C ARG A 148 -3.80 25.36 18.90
N ALA A 149 -4.46 24.22 18.73
CA ALA A 149 -5.91 24.14 18.54
C ALA A 149 -6.67 24.81 19.71
N ALA A 150 -6.28 24.51 20.94
CA ALA A 150 -7.01 24.99 22.13
C ALA A 150 -6.89 26.49 22.41
N THR A 151 -5.80 27.15 21.99
CA THR A 151 -5.51 28.53 22.41
C THR A 151 -5.19 29.50 21.29
N GLY A 152 -4.92 29.00 20.07
CA GLY A 152 -4.40 29.78 18.96
C GLY A 152 -2.98 30.31 19.17
N SER A 153 -2.29 29.92 20.26
CA SER A 153 -0.93 30.37 20.51
C SER A 153 0.05 29.66 19.58
N ARG A 154 1.12 30.40 19.19
CA ARG A 154 2.14 29.88 18.28
C ARG A 154 3.44 29.60 19.03
N LEU A 155 4.12 28.52 18.63
CA LEU A 155 5.41 28.14 19.15
C LEU A 155 6.21 27.38 18.11
N ASP A 156 7.53 27.40 18.24
CA ASP A 156 8.43 26.59 17.45
C ASP A 156 8.86 25.36 18.23
N ILE A 157 8.78 24.18 17.61
CA ILE A 157 9.29 22.93 18.16
C ILE A 157 10.31 22.29 17.23
N LYS A 158 11.19 21.47 17.77
CA LYS A 158 12.03 20.54 17.00
C LYS A 158 11.37 19.19 16.98
N PRO A 159 11.28 18.51 15.82
CA PRO A 159 10.76 17.15 15.75
C PRO A 159 11.44 16.21 16.73
N ASN A 160 10.69 15.25 17.26
CA ASN A 160 11.24 14.21 18.13
C ASN A 160 11.76 13.04 17.27
N HIS A 161 13.05 13.09 16.92
CA HIS A 161 13.69 12.02 16.13
C HIS A 161 13.94 10.72 16.89
N ASN A 162 13.63 10.67 18.18
CA ASN A 162 13.77 9.48 19.03
C ASN A 162 12.41 8.92 19.45
N ALA A 163 11.33 9.38 18.83
CA ALA A 163 10.00 8.90 19.15
C ALA A 163 9.90 7.38 18.98
N LEU A 164 9.15 6.73 19.87
CA LEU A 164 8.77 5.33 19.72
C LEU A 164 7.78 5.21 18.57
N ASP A 165 7.93 4.19 17.73
CA ASP A 165 6.94 3.89 16.69
C ASP A 165 5.85 3.00 17.28
N ALA A 166 4.90 3.63 17.97
CA ALA A 166 3.77 2.92 18.55
C ALA A 166 2.82 2.38 17.47
N ARG A 167 2.79 2.99 16.29
CA ARG A 167 2.00 2.46 15.15
C ARG A 167 2.55 1.15 14.65
N ALA A 168 3.86 1.03 14.44
CA ALA A 168 4.47 -0.23 14.03
C ALA A 168 4.21 -1.36 15.02
N LEU A 169 4.02 -1.06 16.30
CA LEU A 169 3.63 -2.04 17.31
C LEU A 169 2.13 -2.36 17.28
N ALA A 170 1.26 -1.37 17.04
CA ALA A 170 -0.19 -1.57 16.95
C ALA A 170 -0.61 -2.25 15.63
N GLU A 171 0.14 -2.03 14.55
CA GLU A 171 -0.08 -2.69 13.24
C GLU A 171 0.31 -4.18 13.23
N MET A 172 0.89 -4.70 14.32
CA MET A 172 1.24 -6.12 14.45
C MET A 172 0.03 -7.02 14.76
N GLU A 173 -1.11 -6.46 15.18
CA GLU A 173 -2.33 -7.23 15.43
C GLU A 173 -3.47 -6.64 14.57
N PRO A 174 -3.73 -7.21 13.37
CA PRO A 174 -4.81 -6.75 12.52
C PRO A 174 -6.16 -6.94 13.21
N VAL A 175 -7.01 -5.93 13.09
CA VAL A 175 -8.36 -5.97 13.68
C VAL A 175 -9.30 -6.66 12.71
N LEU A 176 -10.04 -7.62 13.23
CA LEU A 176 -11.05 -8.37 12.49
C LEU A 176 -12.25 -8.62 13.39
N TYR A 177 -13.39 -8.03 13.04
CA TYR A 177 -14.65 -8.25 13.79
C TYR A 177 -15.88 -7.89 12.96
N CYS A 178 -17.02 -8.39 13.41
CA CYS A 178 -18.33 -8.13 12.85
C CYS A 178 -19.31 -7.77 13.98
N GLU A 179 -20.09 -6.70 13.81
CA GLU A 179 -21.07 -6.25 14.80
C GLU A 179 -22.34 -5.65 14.16
N PRO A 180 -23.52 -5.76 14.76
CA PRO A 180 -24.69 -5.02 14.32
C PRO A 180 -24.55 -3.54 14.69
N LYS A 181 -24.90 -2.65 13.77
CA LYS A 181 -25.04 -1.21 14.05
C LYS A 181 -26.49 -0.84 14.39
N ASP A 182 -27.43 -1.52 13.77
CA ASP A 182 -28.86 -1.44 14.03
C ASP A 182 -29.55 -2.75 13.60
N ASP A 183 -30.90 -2.78 13.53
CA ASP A 183 -31.67 -3.97 13.19
C ASP A 183 -31.46 -4.46 11.74
N GLU A 184 -31.01 -3.59 10.83
CA GLU A 184 -30.87 -3.84 9.39
C GLU A 184 -29.43 -3.71 8.89
N THR A 185 -28.52 -3.12 9.69
CA THR A 185 -27.15 -2.80 9.29
C THR A 185 -26.13 -3.59 10.09
N VAL A 186 -25.23 -4.28 9.40
CA VAL A 186 -24.08 -4.97 9.96
C VAL A 186 -22.79 -4.27 9.51
N TYR A 187 -21.87 -4.08 10.44
CA TYR A 187 -20.54 -3.55 10.18
C TYR A 187 -19.51 -4.66 10.35
N MET A 188 -18.62 -4.81 9.38
CA MET A 188 -17.49 -5.73 9.43
C MET A 188 -16.21 -4.99 9.09
N ARG A 189 -15.19 -5.10 9.95
CA ARG A 189 -13.87 -4.55 9.74
C ARG A 189 -12.87 -5.66 9.48
N ILE A 190 -12.06 -5.49 8.41
CA ILE A 190 -11.01 -6.41 8.00
C ILE A 190 -9.74 -5.62 7.73
N ASP A 191 -8.76 -5.68 8.64
CA ASP A 191 -7.47 -5.00 8.49
C ASP A 191 -6.44 -5.84 7.71
N SER A 192 -6.68 -7.15 7.55
CA SER A 192 -5.82 -8.07 6.81
C SER A 192 -6.60 -9.25 6.23
N LEU A 193 -6.23 -9.67 5.04
CA LEU A 193 -6.72 -10.88 4.37
C LEU A 193 -5.72 -12.05 4.47
N GLU A 194 -4.62 -11.90 5.22
CA GLU A 194 -3.54 -12.88 5.29
C GLU A 194 -3.97 -14.18 5.99
N ASP A 195 -4.77 -14.06 7.05
CA ASP A 195 -5.31 -15.20 7.79
C ASP A 195 -6.73 -15.51 7.31
N ALA A 196 -6.83 -16.34 6.27
CA ALA A 196 -8.10 -16.75 5.68
C ALA A 196 -9.01 -17.50 6.67
N ASP A 197 -8.44 -18.31 7.56
CA ASP A 197 -9.19 -19.04 8.58
C ASP A 197 -9.81 -18.09 9.61
N ALA A 198 -9.10 -17.03 9.99
CA ALA A 198 -9.64 -16.00 10.88
C ALA A 198 -10.82 -15.25 10.21
N VAL A 199 -10.69 -14.87 8.94
CA VAL A 199 -11.79 -14.22 8.19
C VAL A 199 -12.99 -15.17 8.08
N ALA A 200 -12.77 -16.44 7.70
CA ALA A 200 -13.82 -17.46 7.63
C ALA A 200 -14.51 -17.66 9.00
N GLY A 201 -13.74 -17.68 10.08
CA GLY A 201 -14.27 -17.78 11.46
C GLY A 201 -15.24 -16.64 11.79
N VAL A 202 -14.86 -15.39 11.53
CA VAL A 202 -15.72 -14.23 11.77
C VAL A 202 -16.96 -14.24 10.89
N VAL A 203 -16.83 -14.60 9.61
CA VAL A 203 -17.99 -14.73 8.71
C VAL A 203 -18.93 -15.81 9.20
N PHE A 204 -18.43 -16.99 9.52
CA PHE A 204 -19.24 -18.12 10.01
C PHE A 204 -19.95 -17.80 11.34
N GLU A 205 -19.26 -17.22 12.30
CA GLU A 205 -19.85 -16.83 13.59
C GLU A 205 -20.97 -15.79 13.43
N ASN A 206 -20.92 -14.97 12.40
CA ASN A 206 -21.87 -13.89 12.13
C ASN A 206 -22.79 -14.15 10.94
N GLU A 207 -22.77 -15.36 10.35
CA GLU A 207 -23.57 -15.73 9.19
C GLU A 207 -25.07 -15.38 9.36
N GLY A 208 -25.61 -15.68 10.55
CA GLY A 208 -27.01 -15.36 10.86
C GLY A 208 -27.32 -13.86 10.94
N LEU A 209 -26.32 -13.00 11.22
CA LEU A 209 -26.45 -11.54 11.15
C LEU A 209 -26.39 -11.09 9.70
N LEU A 210 -25.39 -11.55 8.95
CA LEU A 210 -25.17 -11.21 7.54
C LEU A 210 -26.38 -11.56 6.69
N ARG A 211 -26.96 -12.75 6.86
CA ARG A 211 -28.16 -13.19 6.10
C ARG A 211 -29.41 -12.34 6.36
N ARG A 212 -29.53 -11.77 7.55
CA ARG A 212 -30.70 -10.93 7.90
C ARG A 212 -30.48 -9.45 7.61
N ALA A 213 -29.24 -9.04 7.40
CA ALA A 213 -28.91 -7.65 7.15
C ALA A 213 -29.49 -7.19 5.80
N ASP A 214 -30.02 -5.98 5.76
CA ASP A 214 -30.29 -5.27 4.51
C ASP A 214 -29.00 -4.62 3.98
N LYS A 215 -28.15 -4.15 4.89
CA LYS A 215 -26.90 -3.47 4.56
C LYS A 215 -25.70 -4.06 5.30
N LEU A 216 -24.63 -4.36 4.56
CA LEU A 216 -23.30 -4.61 5.09
C LEU A 216 -22.42 -3.38 4.87
N VAL A 217 -21.84 -2.84 5.93
CA VAL A 217 -20.75 -1.87 5.85
C VAL A 217 -19.45 -2.64 6.05
N LEU A 218 -18.69 -2.80 4.96
CA LEU A 218 -17.41 -3.51 4.94
C LEU A 218 -16.26 -2.50 5.00
N ASP A 219 -15.57 -2.43 6.13
CA ASP A 219 -14.46 -1.49 6.34
C ASP A 219 -13.11 -2.11 5.96
N LEU A 220 -12.55 -1.64 4.85
CA LEU A 220 -11.23 -2.03 4.33
C LEU A 220 -10.18 -0.93 4.47
N ARG A 221 -10.44 0.18 5.15
CA ARG A 221 -9.55 1.35 5.23
C ARG A 221 -8.15 1.03 5.78
N HIS A 222 -7.99 -0.04 6.53
CA HIS A 222 -6.70 -0.48 7.08
C HIS A 222 -6.18 -1.78 6.45
N CYS A 223 -6.89 -2.32 5.46
CA CYS A 223 -6.57 -3.60 4.85
C CYS A 223 -5.42 -3.45 3.85
N LYS A 224 -4.26 -4.00 4.20
CA LYS A 224 -3.04 -3.96 3.37
C LYS A 224 -2.97 -5.09 2.35
N GLY A 225 -4.05 -5.88 2.22
CA GLY A 225 -4.10 -7.08 1.40
C GLY A 225 -3.80 -8.34 2.20
N GLY A 226 -3.16 -9.32 1.57
CA GLY A 226 -2.80 -10.61 2.16
C GLY A 226 -3.00 -11.75 1.18
N SER A 227 -4.01 -12.60 1.38
CA SER A 227 -4.35 -13.69 0.47
C SER A 227 -5.73 -13.50 -0.15
N PHE A 228 -5.90 -13.89 -1.40
CA PHE A 228 -7.22 -13.98 -2.02
C PHE A 228 -8.13 -15.00 -1.33
N GLU A 229 -7.58 -16.03 -0.70
CA GLU A 229 -8.32 -16.99 0.11
C GLU A 229 -9.09 -16.32 1.25
N GLY A 230 -8.57 -15.19 1.78
CA GLY A 230 -9.26 -14.40 2.79
C GLY A 230 -10.52 -13.68 2.28
N VAL A 231 -10.70 -13.56 0.95
CA VAL A 231 -11.91 -12.99 0.35
C VAL A 231 -12.99 -14.04 0.13
N GLU A 232 -12.61 -15.29 -0.09
CA GLU A 232 -13.52 -16.39 -0.47
C GLU A 232 -14.72 -16.53 0.49
N PRO A 233 -14.57 -16.51 1.82
CA PRO A 233 -15.70 -16.65 2.76
C PRO A 233 -16.75 -15.54 2.65
N LEU A 234 -16.37 -14.39 2.10
CA LEU A 234 -17.25 -13.24 1.92
C LEU A 234 -18.09 -13.33 0.64
N LEU A 235 -17.66 -14.14 -0.34
CA LEU A 235 -18.21 -14.14 -1.69
C LEU A 235 -19.76 -14.24 -1.73
N PRO A 236 -20.44 -15.15 -0.99
CA PRO A 236 -21.88 -15.27 -1.04
C PRO A 236 -22.63 -13.99 -0.65
N PHE A 237 -22.01 -13.16 0.20
CA PHE A 237 -22.56 -11.90 0.70
C PHE A 237 -22.25 -10.70 -0.19
N LEU A 238 -21.28 -10.84 -1.12
CA LEU A 238 -20.80 -9.76 -1.97
C LEU A 238 -21.38 -9.77 -3.39
N ILE A 239 -21.90 -10.91 -3.86
CA ILE A 239 -22.37 -11.10 -5.24
C ILE A 239 -23.90 -10.95 -5.36
N ASP A 240 -24.35 -10.53 -6.57
CA ASP A 240 -25.78 -10.38 -6.90
C ASP A 240 -26.34 -11.58 -7.66
N THR A 241 -25.48 -12.28 -8.38
CA THR A 241 -25.84 -13.41 -9.23
C THR A 241 -24.84 -14.53 -9.06
N PRO A 242 -25.23 -15.80 -9.32
CA PRO A 242 -24.31 -16.92 -9.24
C PRO A 242 -23.05 -16.69 -10.08
N GLN A 243 -21.89 -16.75 -9.48
CA GLN A 243 -20.60 -16.64 -10.16
C GLN A 243 -19.50 -17.37 -9.37
N SER A 244 -18.46 -17.79 -10.07
CA SER A 244 -17.31 -18.38 -9.42
C SER A 244 -16.42 -17.31 -8.78
N PHE A 245 -15.58 -17.72 -7.82
CA PHE A 245 -14.60 -16.80 -7.22
C PHE A 245 -13.64 -16.21 -8.28
N GLY A 246 -13.19 -17.06 -9.22
CA GLY A 246 -12.35 -16.61 -10.33
C GLY A 246 -13.04 -15.54 -11.21
N ASP A 247 -14.33 -15.73 -11.55
CA ASP A 247 -15.09 -14.73 -12.32
C ASP A 247 -15.28 -13.44 -11.52
N PHE A 248 -15.53 -13.55 -10.21
CA PHE A 248 -15.70 -12.40 -9.32
C PHE A 248 -14.42 -11.57 -9.25
N MET A 249 -13.27 -12.19 -8.97
CA MET A 249 -11.98 -11.48 -8.88
C MET A 249 -11.49 -11.01 -10.25
N GLY A 250 -11.84 -11.71 -11.34
CA GLY A 250 -11.43 -11.39 -12.69
C GLY A 250 -10.07 -11.97 -13.05
N ASP A 251 -9.40 -11.36 -14.02
CA ASP A 251 -8.11 -11.87 -14.50
C ASP A 251 -6.99 -11.60 -13.49
N MET A 252 -6.56 -12.65 -12.81
CA MET A 252 -5.49 -12.64 -11.80
C MET A 252 -4.13 -13.07 -12.37
N GLY A 253 -4.01 -13.30 -13.67
CA GLY A 253 -2.74 -13.56 -14.32
C GLY A 253 -1.84 -12.33 -14.34
N LEU A 254 -0.57 -12.52 -14.64
CA LEU A 254 0.44 -11.47 -14.61
C LEU A 254 1.25 -11.42 -15.90
N HIS A 255 1.67 -10.22 -16.31
CA HIS A 255 2.70 -10.03 -17.30
C HIS A 255 4.05 -9.95 -16.59
N CYS A 256 4.83 -11.03 -16.65
CA CYS A 256 6.14 -11.15 -16.02
C CYS A 256 7.25 -10.65 -16.95
N LEU A 257 8.13 -9.80 -16.45
CA LEU A 257 9.24 -9.25 -17.24
C LEU A 257 10.45 -10.19 -17.18
N TYR A 258 10.70 -10.90 -18.27
CA TYR A 258 11.82 -11.80 -18.44
C TYR A 258 13.05 -11.06 -18.99
N SER A 259 13.53 -10.03 -18.24
CA SER A 259 14.83 -9.43 -18.48
C SER A 259 15.94 -10.39 -18.12
N LYS A 260 17.15 -10.15 -18.65
CA LYS A 260 18.31 -10.97 -18.25
C LYS A 260 18.53 -10.97 -16.73
N GLY A 261 18.44 -9.79 -16.09
CA GLY A 261 18.62 -9.66 -14.65
C GLY A 261 17.57 -10.41 -13.83
N ASN A 262 16.31 -10.41 -14.28
CA ASN A 262 15.24 -11.16 -13.62
C ASN A 262 15.45 -12.67 -13.79
N CYS A 263 15.77 -13.12 -15.01
CA CYS A 263 16.03 -14.54 -15.24
C CYS A 263 17.21 -15.06 -14.41
N ASP A 264 18.31 -14.31 -14.34
CA ASP A 264 19.47 -14.69 -13.50
C ASP A 264 19.06 -14.88 -12.01
N ARG A 265 18.13 -14.04 -11.51
CA ARG A 265 17.61 -14.14 -10.13
C ARG A 265 16.59 -15.27 -9.96
N MET A 266 15.75 -15.51 -10.96
CA MET A 266 14.80 -16.64 -10.96
C MET A 266 15.56 -17.97 -10.92
N VAL A 267 16.57 -18.15 -11.75
CA VAL A 267 17.42 -19.37 -11.74
C VAL A 267 18.07 -19.55 -10.37
N ALA A 268 18.64 -18.50 -9.78
CA ALA A 268 19.22 -18.60 -8.43
C ALA A 268 18.17 -18.97 -7.36
N SER A 269 16.93 -18.50 -7.50
CA SER A 269 15.82 -18.87 -6.61
C SER A 269 15.39 -20.32 -6.80
N VAL A 270 15.33 -20.82 -8.05
CA VAL A 270 15.01 -22.23 -8.35
C VAL A 270 16.03 -23.18 -7.71
N GLU A 271 17.32 -22.87 -7.81
CA GLU A 271 18.39 -23.67 -7.17
C GLU A 271 18.26 -23.72 -5.63
N GLU A 272 17.80 -22.63 -5.00
CA GLU A 272 17.55 -22.59 -3.55
C GLU A 272 16.30 -23.37 -3.18
N GLN A 273 15.18 -23.16 -3.90
CA GLN A 273 13.90 -23.82 -3.67
C GLN A 273 14.01 -25.34 -3.89
N SER A 274 14.68 -25.76 -4.96
CA SER A 274 14.96 -27.19 -5.24
C SER A 274 15.63 -27.89 -4.06
N ARG A 275 16.61 -27.23 -3.42
CA ARG A 275 17.29 -27.78 -2.22
C ARG A 275 16.37 -27.84 -1.00
N LEU A 276 15.46 -26.88 -0.83
CA LEU A 276 14.57 -26.83 0.32
C LEU A 276 13.39 -27.81 0.19
N GLU A 277 12.83 -27.95 -1.00
CA GLU A 277 11.65 -28.76 -1.29
C GLU A 277 11.98 -30.18 -1.77
N GLY A 278 13.25 -30.42 -2.07
CA GLY A 278 13.72 -31.77 -2.47
C GLY A 278 13.31 -32.15 -3.90
N TRP A 279 13.32 -31.18 -4.82
CA TRP A 279 13.05 -31.43 -6.23
C TRP A 279 14.09 -32.42 -6.82
N SER A 280 13.69 -33.15 -7.84
CA SER A 280 14.62 -33.95 -8.61
C SER A 280 15.49 -33.06 -9.51
N GLU A 281 16.68 -33.56 -9.90
CA GLU A 281 17.54 -32.85 -10.86
C GLU A 281 16.84 -32.59 -12.22
N GLU A 282 15.86 -33.43 -12.57
CA GLU A 282 15.08 -33.27 -13.81
C GLU A 282 14.07 -32.13 -13.69
N GLU A 283 13.37 -31.99 -12.55
CA GLU A 283 12.44 -30.91 -12.29
C GLU A 283 13.17 -29.57 -12.20
N GLU A 284 14.26 -29.50 -11.44
CA GLU A 284 15.10 -28.30 -11.35
C GLU A 284 15.58 -27.86 -12.74
N ARG A 285 16.12 -28.80 -13.50
CA ARG A 285 16.65 -28.51 -14.83
C ARG A 285 15.57 -28.04 -15.81
N ALA A 286 14.39 -28.68 -15.78
CA ALA A 286 13.28 -28.29 -16.63
C ALA A 286 12.83 -26.86 -16.37
N GLU A 287 12.79 -26.43 -15.10
CA GLU A 287 12.42 -25.07 -14.75
C GLU A 287 13.51 -24.06 -15.12
N VAL A 288 14.79 -24.39 -14.90
CA VAL A 288 15.91 -23.54 -15.34
C VAL A 288 15.91 -23.38 -16.86
N ASP A 289 15.77 -24.47 -17.62
CA ASP A 289 15.73 -24.43 -19.09
C ASP A 289 14.55 -23.54 -19.57
N ARG A 290 13.37 -23.62 -18.92
CA ARG A 290 12.21 -22.75 -19.22
C ARG A 290 12.52 -21.27 -18.99
N ILE A 291 13.16 -20.93 -17.87
CA ILE A 291 13.52 -19.54 -17.56
C ILE A 291 14.55 -19.00 -18.57
N GLU A 292 15.55 -19.84 -18.92
CA GLU A 292 16.58 -19.46 -19.88
C GLU A 292 16.01 -19.26 -21.31
N GLU A 293 15.01 -20.06 -21.73
CA GLU A 293 14.31 -19.89 -23.01
C GLU A 293 13.51 -18.59 -23.08
N LEU A 294 13.01 -18.11 -21.93
CA LEU A 294 12.26 -16.86 -21.84
C LEU A 294 13.14 -15.63 -21.67
N ALA A 295 14.45 -15.83 -21.39
CA ALA A 295 15.37 -14.72 -21.14
C ALA A 295 15.38 -13.70 -22.28
N GLU A 296 15.30 -12.42 -21.93
CA GLU A 296 15.28 -11.27 -22.85
C GLU A 296 14.08 -11.20 -23.84
N THR A 297 13.02 -12.01 -23.60
CA THR A 297 11.78 -11.96 -24.40
C THR A 297 10.89 -10.76 -24.05
N GLY A 298 11.17 -10.07 -22.93
CA GLY A 298 10.36 -8.97 -22.44
C GLY A 298 9.20 -9.46 -21.55
N PHE A 299 8.04 -8.82 -21.67
CA PHE A 299 6.85 -9.24 -20.92
C PHE A 299 6.20 -10.49 -21.52
N VAL A 300 6.01 -11.50 -20.69
CA VAL A 300 5.30 -12.74 -21.02
C VAL A 300 4.09 -12.87 -20.11
N TRP A 301 2.95 -13.24 -20.71
CA TRP A 301 1.74 -13.50 -19.95
C TRP A 301 1.83 -14.85 -19.23
N GLU A 302 1.65 -14.82 -17.92
CA GLU A 302 1.57 -15.98 -17.04
C GLU A 302 0.15 -16.06 -16.45
N PRO A 303 -0.66 -17.07 -16.81
CA PRO A 303 -1.99 -17.22 -16.26
C PRO A 303 -1.93 -17.58 -14.79
N ALA A 304 -2.88 -17.09 -13.99
CA ALA A 304 -3.03 -17.55 -12.62
C ALA A 304 -3.48 -19.02 -12.59
N LEU A 305 -2.83 -19.82 -11.78
CA LEU A 305 -3.25 -21.20 -11.51
C LEU A 305 -4.27 -21.15 -10.36
N LEU A 306 -5.56 -21.20 -10.72
CA LEU A 306 -6.64 -21.14 -9.75
C LEU A 306 -6.97 -22.54 -9.23
N PRO A 307 -7.26 -22.71 -7.93
CA PRO A 307 -7.83 -23.93 -7.38
C PRO A 307 -9.15 -24.30 -8.08
N ASP A 308 -9.41 -25.59 -8.26
CA ASP A 308 -10.64 -26.07 -8.93
C ASP A 308 -11.92 -25.55 -8.25
N GLU A 309 -11.91 -25.41 -6.92
CA GLU A 309 -13.01 -24.86 -6.14
C GLU A 309 -13.34 -23.40 -6.49
N TRP A 310 -12.35 -22.61 -6.89
CA TRP A 310 -12.56 -21.22 -7.32
C TRP A 310 -13.18 -21.06 -8.70
N LEU A 311 -13.29 -22.16 -9.43
CA LEU A 311 -13.95 -22.21 -10.75
C LEU A 311 -15.41 -22.66 -10.64
N VAL A 312 -15.86 -23.07 -9.45
CA VAL A 312 -17.24 -23.49 -9.19
C VAL A 312 -18.11 -22.28 -8.83
N PRO A 313 -19.26 -22.06 -9.52
CA PRO A 313 -20.14 -20.97 -9.15
C PRO A 313 -20.74 -21.14 -7.75
N VAL A 314 -20.74 -20.03 -7.00
CA VAL A 314 -21.35 -19.88 -5.69
C VAL A 314 -22.66 -19.11 -5.84
N GLU A 315 -23.70 -19.53 -5.15
CA GLU A 315 -24.99 -18.83 -5.09
C GLU A 315 -24.90 -17.62 -4.13
N PRO A 316 -25.49 -16.47 -4.48
CA PRO A 316 -25.61 -15.35 -3.54
C PRO A 316 -26.47 -15.74 -2.34
N ASP A 317 -26.11 -15.26 -1.17
CA ASP A 317 -26.94 -15.44 0.04
C ASP A 317 -28.15 -14.48 0.05
N GLU A 318 -29.13 -14.72 0.91
CA GLU A 318 -30.36 -13.93 1.00
C GLU A 318 -30.13 -12.47 1.41
N GLY A 319 -29.07 -12.20 2.15
CA GLY A 319 -28.60 -10.86 2.54
C GLY A 319 -27.07 -10.78 2.49
N PRO A 320 -26.50 -9.59 2.57
CA PRO A 320 -27.10 -8.26 2.50
C PRO A 320 -27.54 -7.85 1.09
N ARG A 321 -28.54 -6.97 1.00
CA ARG A 321 -28.99 -6.41 -0.29
C ARG A 321 -28.13 -5.25 -0.79
N ARG A 322 -27.42 -4.58 0.13
CA ARG A 322 -26.50 -3.48 -0.15
C ARG A 322 -25.19 -3.75 0.57
N VAL A 323 -24.08 -3.48 -0.11
CA VAL A 323 -22.73 -3.56 0.43
C VAL A 323 -22.09 -2.19 0.29
N VAL A 324 -21.83 -1.52 1.39
CA VAL A 324 -21.13 -0.22 1.42
C VAL A 324 -19.72 -0.47 1.90
N VAL A 325 -18.73 -0.19 1.05
CA VAL A 325 -17.33 -0.50 1.31
C VAL A 325 -16.57 0.77 1.69
N LEU A 326 -16.02 0.83 2.89
CA LEU A 326 -15.19 1.96 3.31
C LEU A 326 -13.77 1.80 2.80
N CYS A 327 -13.27 2.81 2.12
CA CYS A 327 -11.95 2.82 1.52
C CYS A 327 -11.21 4.14 1.78
N ASP A 328 -9.90 4.04 1.98
CA ASP A 328 -8.96 5.16 1.93
C ASP A 328 -7.55 4.68 1.51
N ASP A 329 -6.54 5.54 1.64
CA ASP A 329 -5.16 5.25 1.27
C ASP A 329 -4.47 4.18 2.15
N GLY A 330 -5.12 3.70 3.19
CA GLY A 330 -4.70 2.53 3.97
C GLY A 330 -5.04 1.19 3.29
N CYS A 331 -6.02 1.19 2.36
CA CYS A 331 -6.39 0.01 1.58
C CYS A 331 -5.38 -0.23 0.45
N ALA A 332 -4.79 -1.42 0.38
CA ALA A 332 -3.70 -1.75 -0.54
C ALA A 332 -3.68 -3.24 -0.94
N GLY A 333 -2.89 -3.58 -1.96
CA GLY A 333 -2.64 -4.95 -2.37
C GLY A 333 -3.90 -5.70 -2.82
N GLU A 334 -4.11 -6.94 -2.33
CA GLU A 334 -5.25 -7.79 -2.69
C GLU A 334 -6.60 -7.16 -2.33
N ALA A 335 -6.63 -6.29 -1.30
CA ALA A 335 -7.83 -5.51 -0.99
C ALA A 335 -8.21 -4.54 -2.13
N GLU A 336 -7.25 -4.03 -2.90
CA GLU A 336 -7.54 -3.21 -4.09
C GLU A 336 -8.13 -4.04 -5.23
N THR A 337 -7.68 -5.28 -5.39
CA THR A 337 -8.29 -6.22 -6.35
C THR A 337 -9.73 -6.54 -5.95
N LEU A 338 -9.99 -6.72 -4.64
CA LEU A 338 -11.35 -6.86 -4.11
C LEU A 338 -12.20 -5.60 -4.38
N LEU A 339 -11.67 -4.39 -4.18
CA LEU A 339 -12.39 -3.16 -4.52
C LEU A 339 -12.76 -3.11 -6.01
N GLN A 340 -11.82 -3.47 -6.90
CA GLN A 340 -12.10 -3.54 -8.34
C GLN A 340 -13.15 -4.62 -8.69
N ALA A 341 -13.16 -5.74 -7.97
CA ALA A 341 -14.21 -6.75 -8.11
C ALA A 341 -15.57 -6.22 -7.67
N LEU A 342 -15.62 -5.52 -6.54
CA LEU A 342 -16.84 -4.93 -5.99
C LEU A 342 -17.41 -3.81 -6.85
N GLN A 343 -16.59 -3.02 -7.55
CA GLN A 343 -17.05 -2.02 -8.51
C GLN A 343 -17.88 -2.63 -9.69
N ARG A 344 -17.76 -3.94 -9.89
CA ARG A 344 -18.57 -4.68 -10.91
C ARG A 344 -19.88 -5.24 -10.38
N GLN A 345 -20.14 -5.15 -9.07
CA GLN A 345 -21.37 -5.65 -8.42
C GLN A 345 -22.35 -4.49 -8.23
N GLU A 346 -23.61 -4.68 -8.66
CA GLU A 346 -24.63 -3.61 -8.59
C GLU A 346 -25.00 -3.22 -7.14
N LYS A 347 -24.94 -4.18 -6.20
CA LYS A 347 -25.25 -3.91 -4.79
C LYS A 347 -24.11 -3.27 -4.01
N ALA A 348 -22.90 -3.17 -4.58
CA ALA A 348 -21.73 -2.60 -3.90
C ALA A 348 -21.59 -1.10 -4.20
N THR A 349 -21.18 -0.34 -3.19
CA THR A 349 -20.84 1.08 -3.31
C THR A 349 -19.60 1.38 -2.47
N ILE A 350 -18.54 1.87 -3.09
CA ILE A 350 -17.32 2.26 -2.39
C ILE A 350 -17.44 3.70 -1.92
N VAL A 351 -17.20 3.92 -0.61
CA VAL A 351 -17.34 5.22 0.06
C VAL A 351 -16.03 5.61 0.73
N GLY A 352 -15.62 6.84 0.55
CA GLY A 352 -14.44 7.39 1.19
C GLY A 352 -13.45 8.01 0.22
N ARG A 353 -12.22 7.54 0.21
CA ARG A 353 -11.12 8.06 -0.63
C ARG A 353 -10.52 6.94 -1.46
N SER A 354 -9.75 7.32 -2.49
CA SER A 354 -9.04 6.34 -3.30
C SER A 354 -8.10 5.47 -2.45
N SER A 355 -8.01 4.20 -2.80
CA SER A 355 -7.04 3.25 -2.21
C SER A 355 -5.59 3.66 -2.50
N ARG A 356 -4.61 2.89 -2.02
CA ARG A 356 -3.18 3.22 -2.15
C ARG A 356 -2.67 3.23 -3.59
N GLY A 357 -3.12 2.31 -4.44
CA GLY A 357 -2.56 2.08 -5.76
C GLY A 357 -1.25 1.29 -5.70
N ALA A 358 -1.28 0.15 -5.03
CA ALA A 358 -0.11 -0.70 -4.80
C ALA A 358 -0.22 -2.08 -5.47
N SER A 359 -1.36 -2.41 -6.10
CA SER A 359 -1.60 -3.75 -6.64
C SER A 359 -1.15 -3.98 -8.08
N ASP A 360 -0.79 -2.93 -8.82
CA ASP A 360 -0.43 -3.05 -10.23
C ASP A 360 0.85 -3.84 -10.47
N PHE A 361 1.84 -3.69 -9.60
CA PHE A 361 3.14 -4.31 -9.74
C PHE A 361 3.38 -5.34 -8.64
N GLN A 362 3.67 -6.56 -9.06
CA GLN A 362 3.66 -7.75 -8.21
C GLN A 362 4.92 -8.62 -8.43
N GLN A 363 5.01 -9.76 -7.72
CA GLN A 363 6.16 -10.66 -7.73
C GLN A 363 7.45 -9.92 -7.36
N LEU A 364 7.62 -9.69 -6.07
CA LEU A 364 8.70 -8.88 -5.54
C LEU A 364 10.01 -9.65 -5.48
N PHE A 365 11.04 -9.14 -6.12
CA PHE A 365 12.42 -9.56 -5.89
C PHE A 365 13.07 -8.73 -4.81
N THR A 366 13.94 -9.40 -4.04
CA THR A 366 14.80 -8.75 -3.04
C THR A 366 16.25 -8.90 -3.45
N VAL A 367 16.94 -7.79 -3.56
CA VAL A 367 18.38 -7.73 -3.83
C VAL A 367 19.11 -7.26 -2.57
N ASN A 368 20.01 -8.10 -2.07
CA ASN A 368 20.85 -7.78 -0.93
C ASN A 368 22.06 -6.95 -1.39
N PHE A 369 22.21 -5.75 -0.82
CA PHE A 369 23.41 -4.94 -0.98
C PHE A 369 24.17 -4.90 0.34
N ASP A 370 25.41 -5.41 0.37
CA ASP A 370 26.34 -5.33 1.51
C ASP A 370 25.63 -5.42 2.87
N ASP A 371 25.47 -6.59 3.42
CA ASP A 371 25.01 -6.99 4.76
C ASP A 371 23.83 -6.21 5.41
N ASP A 372 23.57 -4.97 4.99
CA ASP A 372 22.67 -4.05 5.67
C ASP A 372 21.53 -3.49 4.82
N MET A 373 21.56 -3.58 3.48
CA MET A 373 20.55 -2.93 2.63
C MET A 373 19.86 -3.93 1.70
N LEU A 374 18.53 -3.91 1.77
CA LEU A 374 17.65 -4.63 0.86
C LEU A 374 17.03 -3.67 -0.14
N PHE A 375 17.12 -3.99 -1.41
CA PHE A 375 16.35 -3.34 -2.46
C PHE A 375 15.26 -4.29 -2.94
N ILE A 376 14.01 -3.84 -2.87
CA ILE A 376 12.83 -4.62 -3.25
C ILE A 376 12.21 -3.96 -4.47
N TYR A 377 11.89 -4.76 -5.48
CA TYR A 377 11.25 -4.30 -6.69
C TYR A 377 10.36 -5.39 -7.30
N PRO A 378 9.23 -5.03 -7.91
CA PRO A 378 8.35 -5.97 -8.60
C PRO A 378 8.86 -6.28 -10.02
N MET A 379 8.74 -7.56 -10.42
CA MET A 379 9.09 -8.02 -11.77
C MET A 379 7.88 -8.27 -12.68
N ALA A 380 6.68 -8.20 -12.15
CA ALA A 380 5.45 -8.47 -12.88
C ALA A 380 4.45 -7.34 -12.75
N GLN A 381 3.53 -7.25 -13.69
CA GLN A 381 2.43 -6.29 -13.69
C GLN A 381 1.09 -6.96 -14.02
N THR A 382 0.02 -6.39 -13.45
CA THR A 382 -1.35 -6.84 -13.75
C THR A 382 -1.74 -6.59 -15.20
N PRO A 383 -2.77 -7.30 -15.75
CA PRO A 383 -3.27 -7.03 -17.08
C PRO A 383 -3.70 -5.58 -17.31
N GLN A 384 -4.31 -4.97 -16.30
CA GLN A 384 -4.75 -3.57 -16.33
C GLN A 384 -3.55 -2.62 -16.44
N ALA A 385 -2.51 -2.84 -15.65
CA ALA A 385 -1.28 -2.04 -15.72
C ALA A 385 -0.59 -2.21 -17.07
N HIS A 386 -0.49 -3.44 -17.58
CA HIS A 386 0.07 -3.73 -18.90
C HIS A 386 -0.69 -3.05 -20.04
N ALA A 387 -2.03 -2.97 -19.92
CA ALA A 387 -2.89 -2.26 -20.89
C ALA A 387 -2.88 -0.73 -20.71
N GLY A 388 -2.14 -0.17 -19.75
CA GLY A 388 -2.11 1.27 -19.48
C GLY A 388 -3.30 1.78 -18.66
N HIS A 389 -4.05 0.89 -18.03
CA HIS A 389 -5.21 1.19 -17.17
C HIS A 389 -4.95 0.92 -15.69
N GLY A 390 -3.70 0.84 -15.30
CA GLY A 390 -3.28 0.59 -13.93
C GLY A 390 -3.71 1.68 -12.95
N ILE A 391 -3.67 1.33 -11.67
CA ILE A 391 -4.03 2.20 -10.54
C ILE A 391 -2.81 2.71 -9.76
N ASN A 392 -1.60 2.38 -10.22
CA ASN A 392 -0.36 2.75 -9.52
C ASN A 392 -0.32 4.24 -9.17
N GLY A 393 -0.07 4.54 -7.89
CA GLY A 393 0.00 5.89 -7.34
C GLY A 393 -1.34 6.65 -7.26
N ARG A 394 -2.43 6.18 -7.86
CA ARG A 394 -3.77 6.81 -7.78
C ARG A 394 -4.80 6.01 -6.98
N GLY A 395 -4.69 4.70 -6.99
CA GLY A 395 -5.62 3.79 -6.33
C GLY A 395 -6.93 3.56 -7.08
N VAL A 396 -7.81 2.76 -6.48
CA VAL A 396 -9.19 2.55 -6.88
C VAL A 396 -10.02 3.72 -6.35
N ASP A 397 -10.73 4.42 -7.22
CA ASP A 397 -11.55 5.57 -6.83
C ASP A 397 -12.80 5.13 -6.07
N ALA A 398 -13.21 5.92 -5.07
CA ALA A 398 -14.48 5.73 -4.40
C ALA A 398 -15.65 6.21 -5.29
N ASP A 399 -16.79 5.48 -5.25
CA ASP A 399 -18.02 5.87 -5.93
C ASP A 399 -18.63 7.11 -5.27
N VAL A 400 -18.54 7.18 -3.93
CA VAL A 400 -18.92 8.33 -3.13
C VAL A 400 -17.69 8.89 -2.44
N TYR A 401 -17.13 9.94 -3.01
CA TYR A 401 -15.93 10.58 -2.47
C TYR A 401 -16.25 11.41 -1.23
N VAL A 402 -15.54 11.13 -0.14
CA VAL A 402 -15.61 11.84 1.14
C VAL A 402 -14.27 12.51 1.41
N PRO A 403 -14.13 13.84 1.18
CA PRO A 403 -12.87 14.53 1.42
C PRO A 403 -12.52 14.53 2.91
N TRP A 404 -11.21 14.47 3.22
CA TRP A 404 -10.78 14.69 4.58
C TRP A 404 -11.06 16.12 5.03
N THR A 405 -11.66 16.25 6.20
CA THR A 405 -11.95 17.54 6.83
C THR A 405 -11.56 17.53 8.30
N GLU A 406 -11.47 18.71 8.92
CA GLU A 406 -11.18 18.85 10.35
C GLU A 406 -12.21 18.11 11.24
N ALA A 407 -13.42 17.85 10.73
CA ALA A 407 -14.43 17.06 11.45
C ALA A 407 -13.94 15.63 11.77
N GLU A 408 -13.05 15.05 10.95
CA GLU A 408 -12.49 13.71 11.21
C GLU A 408 -11.55 13.65 12.42
N LEU A 409 -11.17 14.79 12.96
CA LEU A 409 -10.48 14.83 14.26
C LEU A 409 -11.40 14.41 15.41
N GLU A 410 -12.72 14.56 15.26
CA GLU A 410 -13.72 14.31 16.31
C GLU A 410 -14.62 13.12 16.00
N GLU A 411 -14.90 12.82 14.72
CA GLU A 411 -15.84 11.79 14.29
C GLU A 411 -15.34 11.02 13.05
N ASP A 412 -15.82 9.79 12.87
CA ASP A 412 -15.59 9.02 11.66
C ASP A 412 -16.58 9.44 10.56
N VAL A 413 -16.19 10.46 9.77
CA VAL A 413 -17.04 11.04 8.73
C VAL A 413 -17.35 10.04 7.64
N ILE A 414 -16.39 9.18 7.23
CA ILE A 414 -16.63 8.17 6.19
C ILE A 414 -17.66 7.15 6.67
N LEU A 415 -17.53 6.65 7.90
CA LEU A 415 -18.50 5.70 8.45
C LEU A 415 -19.89 6.33 8.59
N ARG A 416 -19.96 7.58 9.03
CA ARG A 416 -21.26 8.29 9.11
C ARG A 416 -21.95 8.36 7.74
N GLU A 417 -21.25 8.79 6.70
CA GLU A 417 -21.77 8.86 5.33
C GLU A 417 -22.24 7.48 4.84
N ALA A 418 -21.48 6.42 5.13
CA ALA A 418 -21.84 5.05 4.77
C ALA A 418 -23.09 4.52 5.50
N LEU A 419 -23.29 4.96 6.74
CA LEU A 419 -24.49 4.57 7.50
C LEU A 419 -25.75 5.27 6.99
N GLU A 420 -25.62 6.45 6.35
CA GLU A 420 -26.73 7.22 5.78
C GLU A 420 -27.17 6.71 4.39
N LEU A 421 -26.31 5.98 3.65
CA LEU A 421 -26.62 5.32 2.36
C LEU A 421 -27.47 4.06 2.58
#